data_8e96937e0ce1d3da3d75abedc35cf255
#
_entry.id   8e96937e0ce1d3da3d75abedc35cf255
#
_cell.length_a   1.000
_cell.length_b   1.000
_cell.length_c   1.000
_cell.angle_alpha   90.00
_cell.angle_beta   90.00
_cell.angle_gamma   90.00
#
_symmetry.space_group_name_H-M   'P 1'
#
loop_
_entity.id
_entity.type
_entity.pdbx_description
1 polymer ?
#
loop_
_entity_poly.entity_id
_entity_poly.type
_entity_poly.pdbx_seq_one_letter_code
_entity_poly.pdbx_strand_id
1 'polypeptide(L)'
;MPNQHTDITILRTLEQNPALTQRGVAAEIGVSLGKVNYCIKKLIEKGLIKANNFRHSDNKKSYAYLLTPKGIEEKRRLTISFLQHKMEEYDRLESEIAQLQQDIV
;
A
#
# COMPACT_ATOMS: atom_id res chain seq x y z
N MET A 1 7.65 -11.73 2.00
CA MET A 1 6.52 -11.76 2.91
C MET A 1 5.25 -11.52 2.16
N PRO A 2 4.21 -12.30 2.41
CA PRO A 2 2.97 -12.15 1.63
C PRO A 2 2.28 -10.80 1.77
N ASN A 3 2.59 -10.03 2.82
CA ASN A 3 1.90 -8.77 3.07
C ASN A 3 2.65 -7.52 2.58
N GLN A 4 3.83 -7.68 1.98
CA GLN A 4 4.59 -6.51 1.53
C GLN A 4 3.84 -5.69 0.49
N HIS A 5 3.21 -6.37 -0.45
CA HIS A 5 2.44 -5.69 -1.49
C HIS A 5 1.27 -4.91 -0.89
N THR A 6 0.55 -5.51 0.04
CA THR A 6 -0.57 -4.85 0.70
C THR A 6 -0.09 -3.68 1.55
N ASP A 7 1.02 -3.86 2.27
CA ASP A 7 1.58 -2.81 3.12
C ASP A 7 1.96 -1.58 2.30
N ILE A 8 2.68 -1.77 1.19
CA ILE A 8 3.09 -0.64 0.37
C ILE A 8 1.89 0.07 -0.23
N THR A 9 0.87 -0.70 -0.62
CA THR A 9 -0.35 -0.13 -1.20
C THR A 9 -1.10 0.69 -0.16
N ILE A 10 -1.20 0.20 1.07
CA ILE A 10 -1.85 0.94 2.16
C ILE A 10 -1.07 2.23 2.47
N LEU A 11 0.24 2.13 2.62
CA LEU A 11 1.06 3.30 2.91
C LEU A 11 0.91 4.37 1.84
N ARG A 12 0.91 3.95 0.59
CA ARG A 12 0.76 4.84 -0.54
C ARG A 12 -0.60 5.51 -0.57
N THR A 13 -1.65 4.71 -0.34
CA THR A 13 -3.02 5.21 -0.34
C THR A 13 -3.23 6.23 0.77
N LEU A 14 -2.72 5.95 1.96
CA LEU A 14 -2.87 6.84 3.11
C LEU A 14 -2.04 8.12 2.93
N GLU A 15 -0.89 8.04 2.29
CA GLU A 15 -0.10 9.23 2.02
C GLU A 15 -0.83 10.17 1.07
N GLN A 16 -1.49 9.61 0.08
CA GLN A 16 -2.25 10.38 -0.90
C GLN A 16 -3.54 10.93 -0.32
N ASN A 17 -4.17 10.20 0.61
CA ASN A 17 -5.43 10.62 1.19
C ASN A 17 -5.53 10.16 2.65
N PRO A 18 -4.96 10.95 3.58
CA PRO A 18 -4.94 10.57 4.99
C PRO A 18 -6.31 10.56 5.66
N ALA A 19 -7.30 11.16 5.02
CA ALA A 19 -8.65 11.21 5.58
C ALA A 19 -9.48 9.97 5.31
N LEU A 20 -8.96 9.01 4.53
CA LEU A 20 -9.70 7.79 4.23
C LEU A 20 -9.91 6.96 5.49
N THR A 21 -11.13 6.43 5.61
CA THR A 21 -11.44 5.44 6.65
C THR A 21 -10.86 4.09 6.24
N GLN A 22 -10.83 3.15 7.17
CA GLN A 22 -10.41 1.78 6.83
C GLN A 22 -11.29 1.19 5.74
N ARG A 23 -12.60 1.46 5.78
CA ARG A 23 -13.51 1.02 4.70
C ARG A 23 -13.14 1.64 3.37
N GLY A 24 -12.80 2.92 3.39
CA GLY A 24 -12.36 3.62 2.18
C GLY A 24 -11.10 3.02 1.61
N VAL A 25 -10.13 2.70 2.47
CA VAL A 25 -8.90 2.06 2.04
C VAL A 25 -9.20 0.68 1.44
N ALA A 26 -10.05 -0.10 2.12
CA ALA A 26 -10.41 -1.44 1.64
C ALA A 26 -11.03 -1.38 0.25
N ALA A 27 -11.95 -0.43 0.05
CA ALA A 27 -12.61 -0.25 -1.26
C ALA A 27 -11.58 0.17 -2.32
N GLU A 28 -10.71 1.08 -1.96
CA GLU A 28 -9.71 1.64 -2.88
C GLU A 28 -8.75 0.57 -3.39
N ILE A 29 -8.26 -0.29 -2.50
CA ILE A 29 -7.23 -1.27 -2.86
C ILE A 29 -7.79 -2.67 -3.14
N GLY A 30 -9.10 -2.86 -2.95
CA GLY A 30 -9.75 -4.12 -3.33
C GLY A 30 -9.46 -5.28 -2.40
N VAL A 31 -9.33 -5.04 -1.10
CA VAL A 31 -9.15 -6.11 -0.11
C VAL A 31 -10.24 -5.99 0.96
N SER A 32 -10.34 -7.00 1.81
CA SER A 32 -11.37 -7.00 2.86
C SER A 32 -11.05 -5.98 3.94
N LEU A 33 -12.09 -5.51 4.62
CA LEU A 33 -11.94 -4.60 5.74
C LEU A 33 -11.11 -5.22 6.85
N GLY A 34 -11.31 -6.52 7.10
CA GLY A 34 -10.54 -7.23 8.12
C GLY A 34 -9.04 -7.24 7.82
N LYS A 35 -8.69 -7.42 6.56
CA LYS A 35 -7.30 -7.42 6.14
C LYS A 35 -6.68 -6.02 6.32
N VAL A 36 -7.42 -4.97 5.94
CA VAL A 36 -6.96 -3.60 6.12
C VAL A 36 -6.75 -3.31 7.61
N ASN A 37 -7.72 -3.70 8.44
CA ASN A 37 -7.62 -3.49 9.88
C ASN A 37 -6.36 -4.17 10.44
N TYR A 38 -6.15 -5.41 10.08
CA TYR A 38 -4.98 -6.18 10.53
C TYR A 38 -3.68 -5.50 10.10
N CYS A 39 -3.59 -5.11 8.84
CA CYS A 39 -2.38 -4.50 8.31
C CYS A 39 -2.11 -3.13 8.94
N ILE A 40 -3.15 -2.30 9.11
CA ILE A 40 -2.99 -0.99 9.72
C ILE A 40 -2.52 -1.14 11.17
N LYS A 41 -3.09 -2.07 11.92
CA LYS A 41 -2.65 -2.33 13.30
C LYS A 41 -1.18 -2.70 13.34
N LYS A 42 -0.74 -3.56 12.44
CA LYS A 42 0.66 -3.96 12.35
C LYS A 42 1.56 -2.78 12.01
N LEU A 43 1.13 -1.94 11.09
CA LEU A 43 1.91 -0.77 10.68
C LEU A 43 2.02 0.24 11.83
N ILE A 44 0.96 0.39 12.63
CA ILE A 44 0.99 1.24 13.81
C ILE A 44 1.97 0.66 14.85
N GLU A 45 1.91 -0.65 15.09
CA GLU A 45 2.82 -1.31 16.02
C GLU A 45 4.28 -1.13 15.64
N LYS A 46 4.56 -1.11 14.34
CA LYS A 46 5.92 -0.91 13.84
C LYS A 46 6.33 0.56 13.84
N GLY A 47 5.44 1.46 14.20
CA GLY A 47 5.73 2.89 14.21
C GLY A 47 5.78 3.54 12.84
N LEU A 48 5.13 2.93 11.85
CA LEU A 48 5.12 3.44 10.48
C LEU A 48 3.93 4.34 10.21
N ILE A 49 2.84 4.13 10.94
CA ILE A 49 1.62 4.92 10.84
C ILE A 49 1.24 5.41 12.23
N LYS A 50 0.73 6.62 12.29
CA LYS A 50 0.17 7.20 13.49
C LYS A 50 -1.29 7.48 13.25
N ALA A 51 -2.16 7.04 14.17
CA ALA A 51 -3.59 7.32 14.11
C ALA A 51 -3.89 8.55 14.93
N ASN A 52 -4.52 9.53 14.31
CA ASN A 52 -5.00 10.73 15.00
C ASN A 52 -6.52 10.76 14.97
N ASN A 53 -7.10 11.06 16.12
CA ASN A 53 -8.54 11.28 16.21
C ASN A 53 -8.82 12.75 15.98
N PHE A 54 -9.72 13.03 15.04
CA PHE A 54 -10.23 14.38 14.87
C PHE A 54 -11.65 14.42 15.37
N ARG A 55 -11.96 15.46 16.13
CA ARG A 55 -13.35 15.75 16.48
C ARG A 55 -13.75 16.97 15.68
N HIS A 56 -14.75 16.79 14.86
CA HIS A 56 -15.35 17.90 14.15
C HIS A 56 -16.44 18.51 15.02
N SER A 57 -16.80 19.75 14.71
CA SER A 57 -17.81 20.48 15.43
C SER A 57 -19.17 19.78 15.44
N ASP A 58 -19.41 18.86 14.51
CA ASP A 58 -20.67 18.11 14.42
C ASP A 58 -20.57 16.75 15.08
N ASN A 59 -19.60 16.54 15.96
CA ASN A 59 -19.42 15.36 16.79
C ASN A 59 -19.08 14.08 16.04
N LYS A 60 -18.65 14.17 14.82
CA LYS A 60 -18.19 12.98 14.09
C LYS A 60 -16.75 12.71 14.41
N LYS A 61 -16.50 11.48 14.81
CA LYS A 61 -15.11 11.01 15.00
C LYS A 61 -14.54 10.63 13.65
N SER A 62 -13.51 11.33 13.25
CA SER A 62 -12.71 10.96 12.09
C SER A 62 -11.36 10.50 12.57
N TYR A 63 -10.84 9.48 11.89
CA TYR A 63 -9.48 9.04 12.11
C TYR A 63 -8.68 9.44 10.88
N ALA A 64 -7.54 10.07 11.12
CA ALA A 64 -6.56 10.26 10.07
C ALA A 64 -5.40 9.34 10.38
N TYR A 65 -4.99 8.58 9.38
CA TYR A 65 -3.82 7.73 9.49
C TYR A 65 -2.70 8.44 8.74
N LEU A 66 -1.67 8.82 9.48
CA LEU A 66 -0.57 9.58 8.92
C LEU A 66 0.68 8.73 8.96
N LEU A 67 1.48 8.81 7.90
CA LEU A 67 2.77 8.16 7.90
C LEU A 67 3.72 8.94 8.81
N THR A 68 4.43 8.21 9.65
CA THR A 68 5.52 8.77 10.44
C THR A 68 6.72 8.95 9.53
N PRO A 69 7.75 9.71 9.95
CA PRO A 69 9.00 9.77 9.18
C PRO A 69 9.56 8.38 8.88
N LYS A 70 9.47 7.46 9.85
CA LYS A 70 9.89 6.08 9.65
C LYS A 70 9.01 5.39 8.60
N GLY A 71 7.71 5.71 8.57
CA GLY A 71 6.79 5.16 7.58
C GLY A 71 7.11 5.63 6.17
N ILE A 72 7.49 6.90 6.02
CA ILE A 72 7.88 7.45 4.72
C ILE A 72 9.14 6.73 4.22
N GLU A 73 10.11 6.54 5.09
CA GLU A 73 11.36 5.83 4.79
C GLU A 73 11.06 4.40 4.36
N GLU A 74 10.22 3.72 5.11
CA GLU A 74 9.87 2.33 4.83
C GLU A 74 9.09 2.21 3.53
N LYS A 75 8.16 3.12 3.28
CA LYS A 75 7.43 3.14 2.01
C LYS A 75 8.40 3.28 0.83
N ARG A 76 9.40 4.15 0.99
CA ARG A 76 10.41 4.33 -0.06
C ARG A 76 11.19 3.05 -0.30
N ARG A 77 11.64 2.40 0.78
CA ARG A 77 12.40 1.16 0.70
C ARG A 77 11.59 0.07 0.00
N LEU A 78 10.32 -0.08 0.40
CA LEU A 78 9.42 -1.06 -0.19
C LEU A 78 9.14 -0.75 -1.66
N THR A 79 9.01 0.54 -1.99
CA THR A 79 8.76 0.96 -3.37
C THR A 79 9.93 0.58 -4.27
N ILE A 80 11.16 0.83 -3.81
CA ILE A 80 12.35 0.48 -4.58
C ILE A 80 12.41 -1.02 -4.82
N SER A 81 12.19 -1.81 -3.77
CA SER A 81 12.20 -3.27 -3.88
C SER A 81 11.12 -3.76 -4.83
N PHE A 82 9.91 -3.21 -4.70
CA PHE A 82 8.79 -3.60 -5.53
C PHE A 82 9.04 -3.24 -7.00
N LEU A 83 9.60 -2.06 -7.23
CA LEU A 83 9.95 -1.62 -8.58
C LEU A 83 10.95 -2.57 -9.24
N GLN A 84 11.97 -2.99 -8.48
CA GLN A 84 12.95 -3.93 -9.00
C GLN A 84 12.30 -5.23 -9.44
N HIS A 85 11.39 -5.76 -8.63
CA HIS A 85 10.66 -6.98 -9.00
C HIS A 85 9.80 -6.78 -10.24
N LYS A 86 9.16 -5.61 -10.36
CA LYS A 86 8.33 -5.31 -11.52
C LYS A 86 9.16 -5.19 -12.79
N MET A 87 10.35 -4.62 -12.68
CA MET A 87 11.24 -4.52 -13.82
C MET A 87 11.74 -5.89 -14.27
N GLU A 88 12.02 -6.78 -13.32
CA GLU A 88 12.38 -8.15 -13.65
C GLU A 88 11.24 -8.89 -14.34
N GLU A 89 10.01 -8.70 -13.86
CA GLU A 89 8.83 -9.25 -14.52
C GLU A 89 8.68 -8.73 -15.94
N TYR A 90 8.89 -7.43 -16.12
CA TYR A 90 8.79 -6.80 -17.42
C TYR A 90 9.79 -7.41 -18.40
N ASP A 91 11.04 -7.55 -17.97
CA ASP A 91 12.09 -8.12 -18.81
C ASP A 91 11.74 -9.56 -19.20
N ARG A 92 11.22 -10.33 -18.25
CA ARG A 92 10.83 -11.72 -18.50
C ARG A 92 9.67 -11.78 -19.49
N LEU A 93 8.66 -10.93 -19.31
CA LEU A 93 7.53 -10.88 -20.23
C LEU A 93 7.96 -10.46 -21.63
N GLU A 94 8.84 -9.49 -21.71
CA GLU A 94 9.36 -9.03 -23.00
C GLU A 94 10.04 -10.17 -23.74
N SER A 95 10.86 -10.95 -23.02
CA SER A 95 11.54 -12.11 -23.59
C SER A 95 10.54 -13.17 -24.03
N GLU A 96 9.53 -13.45 -23.23
CA GLU A 96 8.50 -14.42 -23.56
C GLU A 96 7.71 -14.02 -24.79
N ILE A 97 7.37 -12.73 -24.89
CA ILE A 97 6.64 -12.23 -26.05
C ILE A 97 7.48 -12.36 -27.31
N ALA A 98 8.76 -12.00 -27.22
CA ALA A 98 9.67 -12.14 -28.37
C ALA A 98 9.77 -13.60 -28.83
N GLN A 99 9.84 -14.52 -27.87
CA GLN A 99 9.90 -15.94 -28.17
C GLN A 99 8.64 -16.42 -28.88
N LEU A 100 7.48 -16.02 -28.37
CA LEU A 100 6.19 -16.39 -28.97
C LEU A 100 6.06 -15.82 -30.39
N GLN A 101 6.53 -14.58 -30.58
CA GLN A 101 6.49 -13.98 -31.93
C GLN A 101 7.34 -14.77 -32.92
N GLN A 102 8.47 -15.29 -32.47
CA GLN A 102 9.30 -16.15 -33.33
C GLN A 102 8.59 -17.45 -33.67
N ASP A 103 7.80 -17.98 -32.76
CA ASP A 103 7.17 -19.28 -32.94
C ASP A 103 6.06 -19.26 -34.00
N ILE A 104 5.56 -18.11 -34.37
CA ILE A 104 4.48 -18.00 -35.36
C ILE A 104 4.98 -17.60 -36.74
N VAL A 105 6.28 -17.44 -36.93
CA VAL A 105 6.86 -17.04 -38.21
C VAL A 105 7.12 -18.26 -39.10
#